data_6d7482e1904816ad0648897e3bbc6ed8
#
_entry.id   6d7482e1904816ad0648897e3bbc6ed8
#
_cell.length_a   1.000
_cell.length_b   1.000
_cell.length_c   1.000
_cell.angle_alpha   90.00
_cell.angle_beta   90.00
_cell.angle_gamma   90.00
#
_symmetry.space_group_name_H-M   'P 1'
#
loop_
_entity.id
_entity.type
_entity.pdbx_description
1 polymer ?
#
loop_
_entity_poly.entity_id
_entity_poly.type
_entity_poly.pdbx_seq_one_letter_code
_entity_poly.pdbx_strand_id
1 'polypeptide(L)'
;MLRLLSLTLMCGMAAGVAAAAESHPFSVHDMLAMDRIAEARVSPDGRLVAFSVSVTDLAKNKRHSSLYLAATDGSSVRRLTEAEASDSQPRWSPDGTAIFFVSSRSGSAQVWRIALDGGEAEQVTRMPLDVDALDVGPGAKFLVFSMAVFPGKTPEETRRALDAKEQDKASGMVFDHLFIRHWDTWENGTRNHLFAYDLAGA
;
A
#
# COMPACT_ATOMS: atom_id res chain seq x y z
N MET A 1 -38.07 -70.95 -3.10
CA MET A 1 -36.67 -70.72 -3.64
C MET A 1 -36.47 -69.23 -3.93
N LEU A 2 -35.82 -68.51 -2.99
CA LEU A 2 -35.63 -67.11 -3.09
C LEU A 2 -34.13 -66.90 -3.35
N ARG A 3 -33.76 -66.33 -4.51
CA ARG A 3 -32.34 -65.98 -4.87
C ARG A 3 -32.08 -64.57 -4.42
N LEU A 4 -31.19 -64.40 -3.41
CA LEU A 4 -30.58 -63.12 -3.04
C LEU A 4 -29.54 -62.72 -4.10
N LEU A 5 -29.76 -61.61 -4.71
CA LEU A 5 -28.75 -60.95 -5.54
C LEU A 5 -27.90 -59.99 -4.63
N SER A 6 -26.68 -60.38 -4.39
CA SER A 6 -25.68 -59.46 -3.72
C SER A 6 -25.17 -58.45 -4.73
N LEU A 7 -25.47 -57.18 -4.51
CA LEU A 7 -24.92 -56.05 -5.26
C LEU A 7 -23.68 -55.50 -4.53
N THR A 8 -22.50 -55.82 -5.03
CA THR A 8 -21.23 -55.33 -4.48
C THR A 8 -20.95 -53.95 -5.07
N LEU A 9 -21.12 -52.89 -4.26
CA LEU A 9 -20.79 -51.51 -4.62
C LEU A 9 -19.25 -51.30 -4.52
N MET A 10 -18.57 -51.31 -5.65
CA MET A 10 -17.15 -50.96 -5.74
C MET A 10 -17.02 -49.43 -5.65
N CYS A 11 -16.62 -48.91 -4.48
CA CYS A 11 -16.27 -47.53 -4.26
C CYS A 11 -14.83 -47.30 -4.80
N GLY A 12 -14.72 -46.80 -6.03
CA GLY A 12 -13.46 -46.42 -6.64
C GLY A 12 -12.92 -45.13 -6.00
N MET A 13 -11.95 -45.23 -5.09
CA MET A 13 -11.16 -44.06 -4.67
C MET A 13 -10.31 -43.64 -5.84
N ALA A 14 -10.70 -42.57 -6.53
CA ALA A 14 -9.78 -41.83 -7.41
C ALA A 14 -8.80 -41.06 -6.54
N ALA A 15 -7.62 -41.63 -6.30
CA ALA A 15 -6.48 -40.90 -5.75
C ALA A 15 -6.05 -39.86 -6.81
N GLY A 16 -6.46 -38.63 -6.59
CA GLY A 16 -5.92 -37.49 -7.37
C GLY A 16 -4.41 -37.39 -7.11
N VAL A 17 -3.63 -37.77 -8.12
CA VAL A 17 -2.18 -37.51 -8.11
C VAL A 17 -2.04 -35.99 -8.19
N ALA A 18 -1.75 -35.35 -7.06
CA ALA A 18 -1.25 -33.99 -7.07
C ALA A 18 0.06 -34.02 -7.87
N ALA A 19 0.06 -33.43 -9.07
CA ALA A 19 1.29 -33.23 -9.83
C ALA A 19 2.21 -32.38 -8.97
N ALA A 20 3.30 -32.96 -8.50
CA ALA A 20 4.36 -32.21 -7.85
C ALA A 20 4.86 -31.17 -8.87
N ALA A 21 4.82 -29.90 -8.50
CA ALA A 21 5.41 -28.84 -9.32
C ALA A 21 6.87 -29.23 -9.58
N GLU A 22 7.29 -29.21 -10.85
CA GLU A 22 8.69 -29.48 -11.21
C GLU A 22 9.58 -28.49 -10.45
N SER A 23 10.50 -29.01 -9.64
CA SER A 23 11.46 -28.17 -8.93
C SER A 23 12.48 -27.65 -9.93
N HIS A 24 12.63 -26.34 -10.00
CA HIS A 24 13.66 -25.68 -10.80
C HIS A 24 14.52 -24.77 -9.91
N PRO A 25 15.75 -24.45 -10.31
CA PRO A 25 16.56 -23.48 -9.60
C PRO A 25 15.85 -22.11 -9.51
N PHE A 26 15.99 -21.42 -8.38
CA PHE A 26 15.41 -20.10 -8.18
C PHE A 26 15.86 -19.12 -9.26
N SER A 27 14.94 -18.47 -9.92
CA SER A 27 15.15 -17.56 -11.04
C SER A 27 14.72 -16.13 -10.73
N VAL A 28 15.08 -15.18 -11.61
CA VAL A 28 14.59 -13.80 -11.53
C VAL A 28 13.06 -13.72 -11.67
N HIS A 29 12.45 -14.65 -12.42
CA HIS A 29 10.99 -14.69 -12.56
C HIS A 29 10.30 -15.08 -11.26
N ASP A 30 10.87 -16.02 -10.50
CA ASP A 30 10.35 -16.37 -9.17
C ASP A 30 10.45 -15.19 -8.22
N MET A 31 11.58 -14.47 -8.22
CA MET A 31 11.76 -13.27 -7.42
C MET A 31 10.73 -12.17 -7.76
N LEU A 32 10.40 -12.00 -9.03
CA LEU A 32 9.41 -11.01 -9.48
C LEU A 32 7.97 -11.44 -9.19
N ALA A 33 7.70 -12.75 -9.18
CA ALA A 33 6.40 -13.32 -8.86
C ALA A 33 6.09 -13.34 -7.36
N MET A 34 7.10 -13.15 -6.49
CA MET A 34 6.88 -13.12 -5.05
C MET A 34 6.17 -11.83 -4.61
N ASP A 35 5.07 -11.98 -3.91
CA ASP A 35 4.41 -10.90 -3.19
C ASP A 35 5.29 -10.39 -2.04
N ARG A 36 5.26 -9.09 -1.81
CA ARG A 36 6.09 -8.45 -0.78
C ARG A 36 5.24 -7.85 0.31
N ILE A 37 5.36 -8.39 1.50
CA ILE A 37 4.72 -7.85 2.69
C ILE A 37 5.57 -6.71 3.24
N ALA A 38 4.91 -5.60 3.58
CA ALA A 38 5.54 -4.45 4.21
C ALA A 38 4.64 -3.82 5.28
N GLU A 39 5.26 -3.06 6.17
CA GLU A 39 4.60 -2.15 7.11
C GLU A 39 3.53 -2.79 8.02
N ALA A 40 3.83 -3.93 8.61
CA ALA A 40 2.94 -4.58 9.56
C ALA A 40 2.71 -3.70 10.82
N ARG A 41 1.43 -3.51 11.18
CA ARG A 41 0.99 -2.74 12.34
C ARG A 41 -0.07 -3.51 13.12
N VAL A 42 0.23 -3.78 14.38
CA VAL A 42 -0.71 -4.44 15.30
C VAL A 42 -1.79 -3.47 15.74
N SER A 43 -3.03 -3.94 15.83
CA SER A 43 -4.17 -3.15 16.34
C SER A 43 -3.98 -2.78 17.82
N PRO A 44 -4.63 -1.69 18.30
CA PRO A 44 -4.53 -1.29 19.71
C PRO A 44 -4.91 -2.38 20.72
N ASP A 45 -5.82 -3.26 20.36
CA ASP A 45 -6.26 -4.39 21.20
C ASP A 45 -5.40 -5.66 21.04
N GLY A 46 -4.41 -5.64 20.14
CA GLY A 46 -3.49 -6.75 19.90
C GLY A 46 -4.06 -7.93 19.10
N ARG A 47 -5.28 -7.83 18.57
CA ARG A 47 -5.98 -8.97 17.93
C ARG A 47 -5.79 -9.05 16.42
N LEU A 48 -5.47 -7.93 15.77
CA LEU A 48 -5.32 -7.83 14.33
C LEU A 48 -3.96 -7.24 13.96
N VAL A 49 -3.49 -7.59 12.76
CA VAL A 49 -2.34 -6.96 12.12
C VAL A 49 -2.78 -6.40 10.78
N ALA A 50 -2.58 -5.10 10.56
CA ALA A 50 -2.72 -4.48 9.26
C ALA A 50 -1.36 -4.43 8.56
N PHE A 51 -1.30 -4.78 7.28
CA PHE A 51 -0.08 -4.76 6.49
C PHE A 51 -0.37 -4.50 5.02
N SER A 52 0.63 -4.05 4.29
CA SER A 52 0.54 -3.92 2.84
C SER A 52 1.17 -5.12 2.14
N VAL A 53 0.57 -5.53 1.02
CA VAL A 53 1.12 -6.54 0.11
C VAL A 53 1.29 -5.91 -1.26
N SER A 54 2.53 -5.92 -1.75
CA SER A 54 2.89 -5.38 -3.06
C SER A 54 3.06 -6.52 -4.07
N VAL A 55 2.30 -6.43 -5.17
CA VAL A 55 2.28 -7.39 -6.27
C VAL A 55 2.88 -6.75 -7.52
N THR A 56 3.68 -7.53 -8.26
CA THR A 56 4.29 -7.08 -9.52
C THR A 56 3.45 -7.53 -10.72
N ASP A 57 2.94 -6.59 -11.49
CA ASP A 57 2.34 -6.83 -12.80
C ASP A 57 3.42 -6.67 -13.87
N LEU A 58 4.00 -7.78 -14.30
CA LEU A 58 5.06 -7.79 -15.32
C LEU A 58 4.58 -7.31 -16.68
N ALA A 59 3.33 -7.59 -17.05
CA ALA A 59 2.78 -7.20 -18.35
C ALA A 59 2.67 -5.68 -18.47
N LYS A 60 2.31 -5.01 -17.36
CA LYS A 60 2.20 -3.56 -17.28
C LYS A 60 3.51 -2.89 -16.84
N ASN A 61 4.53 -3.66 -16.48
CA ASN A 61 5.76 -3.17 -15.83
C ASN A 61 5.46 -2.24 -14.65
N LYS A 62 4.52 -2.63 -13.82
CA LYS A 62 4.04 -1.85 -12.67
C LYS A 62 3.97 -2.71 -11.42
N ARG A 63 4.00 -2.05 -10.29
CA ARG A 63 3.73 -2.64 -8.99
C ARG A 63 2.56 -1.90 -8.36
N HIS A 64 1.67 -2.63 -7.72
CA HIS A 64 0.61 -2.06 -6.91
C HIS A 64 0.57 -2.73 -5.55
N SER A 65 0.11 -2.01 -4.57
CA SER A 65 0.01 -2.52 -3.19
C SER A 65 -1.43 -2.44 -2.72
N SER A 66 -1.83 -3.41 -1.90
CA SER A 66 -3.14 -3.42 -1.24
C SER A 66 -2.97 -3.68 0.25
N LEU A 67 -3.92 -3.23 1.04
CA LEU A 67 -3.93 -3.49 2.47
C LEU A 67 -4.62 -4.81 2.79
N TYR A 68 -4.09 -5.51 3.77
CA TYR A 68 -4.59 -6.76 4.31
C TYR A 68 -4.72 -6.68 5.83
N LEU A 69 -5.61 -7.49 6.36
CA LEU A 69 -5.77 -7.75 7.79
C LEU A 69 -5.54 -9.23 8.06
N ALA A 70 -4.79 -9.54 9.10
CA ALA A 70 -4.64 -10.88 9.65
C ALA A 70 -5.00 -10.89 11.13
N ALA A 71 -5.62 -11.95 11.59
CA ALA A 71 -5.76 -12.21 13.03
C ALA A 71 -4.42 -12.65 13.60
N THR A 72 -4.06 -12.15 14.80
CA THR A 72 -2.78 -12.47 15.44
C THR A 72 -2.67 -13.94 15.87
N ASP A 73 -3.78 -14.65 16.02
CA ASP A 73 -3.84 -16.08 16.28
C ASP A 73 -3.72 -16.95 15.01
N GLY A 74 -3.59 -16.32 13.83
CA GLY A 74 -3.49 -17.00 12.54
C GLY A 74 -4.82 -17.53 11.99
N SER A 75 -5.96 -17.29 12.64
CA SER A 75 -7.26 -17.83 12.25
C SER A 75 -7.82 -17.27 10.93
N SER A 76 -7.39 -16.08 10.54
CA SER A 76 -7.90 -15.43 9.33
C SER A 76 -6.90 -14.44 8.72
N VAL A 77 -6.96 -14.36 7.39
CA VAL A 77 -6.32 -13.29 6.59
C VAL A 77 -7.33 -12.84 5.54
N ARG A 78 -7.52 -11.53 5.41
CA ARG A 78 -8.38 -10.96 4.37
C ARG A 78 -7.79 -9.70 3.76
N ARG A 79 -8.08 -9.49 2.49
CA ARG A 79 -7.78 -8.22 1.82
C ARG A 79 -8.74 -7.14 2.34
N LEU A 80 -8.21 -5.94 2.61
CA LEU A 80 -8.99 -4.82 3.12
C LEU A 80 -9.33 -3.81 2.01
N THR A 81 -8.41 -3.57 1.08
CA THR A 81 -8.62 -2.62 -0.02
C THR A 81 -8.48 -3.29 -1.38
N GLU A 82 -9.34 -2.89 -2.35
CA GLU A 82 -9.43 -3.52 -3.68
C GLU A 82 -9.15 -2.56 -4.85
N ALA A 83 -8.66 -1.35 -4.57
CA ALA A 83 -8.37 -0.39 -5.62
C ALA A 83 -7.22 -0.86 -6.54
N GLU A 84 -7.26 -0.47 -7.82
CA GLU A 84 -6.12 -0.65 -8.74
C GLU A 84 -4.93 0.26 -8.39
N ALA A 85 -5.16 1.25 -7.55
CA ALA A 85 -4.16 2.16 -7.01
C ALA A 85 -3.30 1.48 -5.95
N SER A 86 -2.13 2.03 -5.66
CA SER A 86 -1.29 1.57 -4.56
C SER A 86 -1.76 2.13 -3.24
N ASP A 87 -2.06 1.23 -2.30
CA ASP A 87 -2.40 1.52 -0.92
C ASP A 87 -1.26 1.02 0.00
N SER A 88 -0.75 1.88 0.86
CA SER A 88 0.42 1.62 1.71
C SER A 88 0.32 2.34 3.05
N GLN A 89 1.28 2.11 3.93
CA GLN A 89 1.42 2.79 5.21
C GLN A 89 0.19 2.72 6.11
N PRO A 90 -0.36 1.53 6.42
CA PRO A 90 -1.51 1.42 7.30
C PRO A 90 -1.17 1.95 8.70
N ARG A 91 -2.08 2.74 9.27
CA ARG A 91 -2.03 3.25 10.63
C ARG A 91 -3.38 3.09 11.29
N TRP A 92 -3.39 2.46 12.43
CA TRP A 92 -4.61 2.27 13.21
C TRP A 92 -5.13 3.58 13.78
N SER A 93 -6.45 3.76 13.76
CA SER A 93 -7.06 4.73 14.66
C SER A 93 -6.86 4.28 16.11
N PRO A 94 -6.71 5.21 17.07
CA PRO A 94 -6.46 4.84 18.48
C PRO A 94 -7.54 3.96 19.12
N ASP A 95 -8.77 4.04 18.63
CA ASP A 95 -9.91 3.20 19.05
C ASP A 95 -9.96 1.84 18.34
N GLY A 96 -9.08 1.61 17.36
CA GLY A 96 -9.01 0.37 16.61
C GLY A 96 -10.15 0.13 15.64
N THR A 97 -11.02 1.13 15.36
CA THR A 97 -12.20 0.96 14.50
C THR A 97 -11.93 1.24 13.03
N ALA A 98 -10.81 1.92 12.71
CA ALA A 98 -10.47 2.31 11.36
C ALA A 98 -8.96 2.24 11.10
N ILE A 99 -8.60 2.27 9.83
CA ILE A 99 -7.22 2.37 9.37
C ILE A 99 -7.09 3.60 8.47
N PHE A 100 -6.12 4.47 8.81
CA PHE A 100 -5.62 5.50 7.92
C PHE A 100 -4.49 4.92 7.06
N PHE A 101 -4.38 5.34 5.82
CA PHE A 101 -3.39 4.83 4.89
C PHE A 101 -3.10 5.84 3.78
N VAL A 102 -1.98 5.68 3.10
CA VAL A 102 -1.64 6.47 1.92
C VAL A 102 -2.12 5.75 0.67
N SER A 103 -2.83 6.45 -0.21
CA SER A 103 -3.33 5.91 -1.47
C SER A 103 -3.16 6.89 -2.62
N SER A 104 -2.81 6.39 -3.80
CA SER A 104 -2.71 7.15 -5.04
C SER A 104 -4.00 7.19 -5.88
N ARG A 105 -5.13 6.69 -5.35
CA ARG A 105 -6.40 6.55 -6.08
C ARG A 105 -7.04 7.88 -6.55
N SER A 106 -6.64 9.00 -5.94
CA SER A 106 -7.08 10.35 -6.37
C SER A 106 -6.16 11.00 -7.41
N GLY A 107 -5.17 10.25 -7.95
CA GLY A 107 -4.19 10.75 -8.91
C GLY A 107 -2.89 11.24 -8.26
N SER A 108 -2.89 11.50 -6.94
CA SER A 108 -1.72 11.82 -6.12
C SER A 108 -1.79 11.04 -4.81
N ALA A 109 -0.64 10.85 -4.16
CA ALA A 109 -0.59 10.17 -2.86
C ALA A 109 -1.23 11.06 -1.78
N GLN A 110 -2.34 10.59 -1.21
CA GLN A 110 -3.10 11.29 -0.18
C GLN A 110 -3.44 10.35 0.97
N VAL A 111 -3.81 10.90 2.13
CA VAL A 111 -4.31 10.09 3.24
C VAL A 111 -5.78 9.75 3.02
N TRP A 112 -6.08 8.48 3.20
CA TRP A 112 -7.41 7.88 3.16
C TRP A 112 -7.71 7.16 4.46
N ARG A 113 -8.97 6.94 4.75
CA ARG A 113 -9.46 6.21 5.92
C ARG A 113 -10.43 5.12 5.46
N ILE A 114 -10.36 3.95 6.08
CA ILE A 114 -11.32 2.86 5.88
C ILE A 114 -11.75 2.30 7.24
N ALA A 115 -13.05 2.09 7.42
CA ALA A 115 -13.60 1.45 8.60
C ALA A 115 -13.38 -0.08 8.52
N LEU A 116 -13.22 -0.76 9.67
CA LEU A 116 -12.97 -2.19 9.71
C LEU A 116 -14.22 -3.04 9.46
N ASP A 117 -15.38 -2.50 9.73
CA ASP A 117 -16.68 -3.14 9.51
C ASP A 117 -17.11 -3.15 8.03
N GLY A 118 -16.33 -2.51 7.17
CA GLY A 118 -16.54 -2.44 5.72
C GLY A 118 -16.89 -1.04 5.24
N GLY A 119 -17.21 -0.94 3.95
CA GLY A 119 -17.50 0.31 3.27
C GLY A 119 -16.38 0.77 2.35
N GLU A 120 -16.62 1.88 1.67
CA GLU A 120 -15.63 2.50 0.79
C GLU A 120 -14.63 3.32 1.61
N ALA A 121 -13.40 3.41 1.11
CA ALA A 121 -12.41 4.29 1.70
C ALA A 121 -12.74 5.75 1.41
N GLU A 122 -12.60 6.60 2.44
CA GLU A 122 -12.84 8.03 2.39
C GLU A 122 -11.53 8.81 2.29
N GLN A 123 -11.49 9.82 1.41
CA GLN A 123 -10.31 10.69 1.30
C GLN A 123 -10.28 11.70 2.44
N VAL A 124 -9.20 11.68 3.23
CA VAL A 124 -8.99 12.56 4.37
C VAL A 124 -8.27 13.84 3.96
N THR A 125 -7.21 13.73 3.16
CA THR A 125 -6.40 14.89 2.75
C THR A 125 -6.55 15.20 1.27
N ARG A 126 -6.41 16.49 0.92
CA ARG A 126 -6.35 17.01 -0.46
C ARG A 126 -5.22 18.01 -0.56
N MET A 127 -4.00 17.51 -0.27
CA MET A 127 -2.79 18.34 -0.31
C MET A 127 -2.35 18.57 -1.76
N PRO A 128 -1.69 19.70 -2.06
CA PRO A 128 -1.21 20.01 -3.40
C PRO A 128 -0.02 19.16 -3.85
N LEU A 129 0.60 18.44 -2.91
CA LEU A 129 1.76 17.56 -3.13
C LEU A 129 1.44 16.16 -2.60
N ASP A 130 2.23 15.19 -3.05
CA ASP A 130 2.16 13.83 -2.54
C ASP A 130 2.51 13.77 -1.06
N VAL A 131 1.66 13.07 -0.32
CA VAL A 131 1.90 12.73 1.09
C VAL A 131 2.76 11.48 1.15
N ASP A 132 3.79 11.53 1.99
CA ASP A 132 4.64 10.40 2.36
C ASP A 132 4.70 10.29 3.90
N ALA A 133 5.28 9.20 4.43
CA ALA A 133 5.52 8.97 5.86
C ALA A 133 4.34 9.43 6.75
N LEU A 134 3.29 8.59 6.80
CA LEU A 134 2.09 8.84 7.61
C LEU A 134 2.24 8.32 9.04
N ASP A 135 1.75 9.10 10.01
CA ASP A 135 1.45 8.63 11.37
C ASP A 135 0.20 9.30 11.94
N VAL A 136 -0.42 8.69 12.97
CA VAL A 136 -1.65 9.19 13.62
C VAL A 136 -1.30 9.70 15.00
N GLY A 137 -1.64 10.95 15.27
CA GLY A 137 -1.44 11.58 16.57
C GLY A 137 -2.34 11.00 17.66
N PRO A 138 -2.01 11.25 18.94
CA PRO A 138 -2.79 10.77 20.08
C PRO A 138 -4.27 11.14 19.98
N GLY A 139 -5.14 10.15 20.22
CA GLY A 139 -6.59 10.32 20.18
C GLY A 139 -7.17 10.63 18.79
N ALA A 140 -6.40 10.37 17.72
CA ALA A 140 -6.76 10.74 16.33
C ALA A 140 -7.19 12.22 16.18
N LYS A 141 -6.55 13.13 16.90
CA LYS A 141 -6.84 14.56 16.79
C LYS A 141 -6.19 15.18 15.55
N PHE A 142 -5.05 14.65 15.16
CA PHE A 142 -4.28 15.11 14.00
C PHE A 142 -3.52 13.96 13.34
N LEU A 143 -3.20 14.14 12.09
CA LEU A 143 -2.25 13.29 11.36
C LEU A 143 -0.90 14.01 11.28
N VAL A 144 0.19 13.23 11.25
CA VAL A 144 1.51 13.72 10.90
C VAL A 144 1.95 12.99 9.64
N PHE A 145 2.43 13.75 8.66
CA PHE A 145 2.96 13.16 7.43
C PHE A 145 4.06 14.06 6.87
N SER A 146 4.83 13.53 5.94
CA SER A 146 5.84 14.32 5.23
C SER A 146 5.35 14.69 3.82
N MET A 147 5.84 15.82 3.33
CA MET A 147 5.76 16.23 1.93
C MET A 147 7.10 16.83 1.51
N ALA A 148 7.49 16.60 0.24
CA ALA A 148 8.70 17.18 -0.33
C ALA A 148 8.44 18.62 -0.80
N VAL A 149 8.96 19.60 -0.09
CA VAL A 149 8.79 21.03 -0.38
C VAL A 149 10.13 21.72 -0.64
N PHE A 150 10.13 22.79 -1.41
CA PHE A 150 11.30 23.65 -1.50
C PHE A 150 11.54 24.37 -0.17
N PRO A 151 12.80 24.45 0.31
CA PRO A 151 13.12 25.15 1.54
C PRO A 151 12.58 26.60 1.53
N GLY A 152 11.86 26.94 2.59
CA GLY A 152 11.25 28.26 2.76
C GLY A 152 9.98 28.52 1.94
N LYS A 153 9.43 27.50 1.24
CA LYS A 153 8.16 27.60 0.50
C LYS A 153 7.06 26.76 1.15
N THR A 154 5.83 27.21 0.97
CA THR A 154 4.65 26.41 1.32
C THR A 154 4.44 25.28 0.32
N PRO A 155 3.59 24.26 0.64
CA PRO A 155 3.23 23.21 -0.31
C PRO A 155 2.64 23.75 -1.62
N GLU A 156 1.78 24.77 -1.54
CA GLU A 156 1.16 25.44 -2.70
C GLU A 156 2.19 26.19 -3.57
N GLU A 157 3.13 26.87 -2.96
CA GLU A 157 4.21 27.54 -3.67
C GLU A 157 5.16 26.55 -4.31
N THR A 158 5.41 25.42 -3.63
CA THR A 158 6.21 24.33 -4.18
C THR A 158 5.53 23.71 -5.38
N ARG A 159 4.21 23.40 -5.30
CA ARG A 159 3.43 22.86 -6.43
C ARG A 159 3.50 23.78 -7.64
N ARG A 160 3.26 25.09 -7.46
CA ARG A 160 3.36 26.07 -8.54
C ARG A 160 4.75 26.13 -9.18
N ALA A 161 5.80 26.02 -8.37
CA ALA A 161 7.17 26.01 -8.89
C ALA A 161 7.50 24.73 -9.67
N LEU A 162 6.98 23.59 -9.23
CA LEU A 162 7.12 22.31 -9.96
C LEU A 162 6.34 22.33 -11.29
N ASP A 163 5.11 22.83 -11.27
CA ASP A 163 4.28 22.96 -12.49
C ASP A 163 4.94 23.91 -13.51
N ALA A 164 5.49 25.01 -13.06
CA ALA A 164 6.21 25.93 -13.94
C ALA A 164 7.45 25.25 -14.57
N LYS A 165 8.15 24.40 -13.82
CA LYS A 165 9.29 23.63 -14.32
C LYS A 165 8.88 22.56 -15.34
N GLU A 166 7.75 21.90 -15.13
CA GLU A 166 7.20 20.92 -16.09
C GLU A 166 6.79 21.56 -17.41
N GLN A 167 6.33 22.83 -17.37
CA GLN A 167 5.95 23.60 -18.56
C GLN A 167 7.17 24.23 -19.30
N ASP A 168 8.33 24.23 -18.66
CA ASP A 168 9.56 24.74 -19.27
C ASP A 168 10.02 23.79 -20.40
N LYS A 169 10.27 24.34 -21.56
CA LYS A 169 10.78 23.60 -22.72
C LYS A 169 12.27 23.24 -22.60
N ALA A 170 12.97 23.84 -21.66
CA ALA A 170 14.37 23.54 -21.41
C ALA A 170 14.49 22.21 -20.65
N SER A 171 15.15 21.23 -21.27
CA SER A 171 15.38 19.90 -20.66
C SER A 171 16.69 19.83 -19.87
N GLY A 172 17.55 20.83 -19.94
CA GLY A 172 18.82 20.88 -19.24
C GLY A 172 18.65 21.20 -17.76
N MET A 173 19.41 20.52 -16.90
CA MET A 173 19.51 20.84 -15.48
C MET A 173 20.92 21.31 -15.15
N VAL A 174 21.02 22.39 -14.36
CA VAL A 174 22.29 22.92 -13.86
C VAL A 174 22.41 22.57 -12.38
N PHE A 175 23.52 21.96 -12.02
CA PHE A 175 23.86 21.65 -10.63
C PHE A 175 25.14 22.38 -10.25
N ASP A 176 25.14 23.09 -9.15
CA ASP A 176 26.26 23.83 -8.59
C ASP A 176 26.92 23.13 -7.39
N HIS A 177 26.38 21.97 -7.01
CA HIS A 177 26.85 21.15 -5.88
C HIS A 177 26.69 19.65 -6.16
N LEU A 178 27.42 18.82 -5.43
CA LEU A 178 27.20 17.37 -5.30
C LEU A 178 26.24 17.14 -4.12
N PHE A 179 25.46 16.12 -4.05
CA PHE A 179 25.04 15.07 -4.93
C PHE A 179 23.89 15.49 -5.85
N ILE A 180 24.02 15.23 -7.13
CA ILE A 180 23.01 15.62 -8.14
C ILE A 180 21.94 14.56 -8.36
N ARG A 181 22.19 13.31 -7.90
CA ARG A 181 21.30 12.17 -8.09
C ARG A 181 21.43 11.18 -6.95
N HIS A 182 20.32 10.61 -6.51
CA HIS A 182 20.27 9.47 -5.60
C HIS A 182 19.62 8.30 -6.34
N TRP A 183 20.38 7.20 -6.54
CA TRP A 183 19.99 6.07 -7.39
C TRP A 183 19.58 6.51 -8.80
N ASP A 184 18.29 6.41 -9.12
CA ASP A 184 17.66 6.78 -10.38
C ASP A 184 16.91 8.11 -10.34
N THR A 185 16.88 8.80 -9.20
CA THR A 185 16.14 10.04 -8.99
C THR A 185 17.05 11.24 -8.93
N TRP A 186 16.83 12.22 -9.83
CA TRP A 186 17.54 13.50 -9.83
C TRP A 186 17.10 14.36 -8.66
N GLU A 187 18.04 15.03 -8.02
CA GLU A 187 17.72 16.04 -7.03
C GLU A 187 17.06 17.24 -7.70
N ASN A 188 15.83 17.54 -7.27
CA ASN A 188 15.06 18.68 -7.78
C ASN A 188 15.07 19.90 -6.86
N GLY A 189 15.77 19.81 -5.71
CA GLY A 189 15.89 20.86 -4.69
C GLY A 189 14.84 20.80 -3.58
N THR A 190 13.85 19.90 -3.65
CA THR A 190 12.89 19.71 -2.55
C THR A 190 13.52 18.95 -1.39
N ARG A 191 12.95 19.11 -0.20
CA ARG A 191 13.29 18.38 1.02
C ARG A 191 12.02 17.93 1.73
N ASN A 192 12.04 16.74 2.33
CA ASN A 192 10.93 16.26 3.13
C ASN A 192 10.81 17.06 4.42
N HIS A 193 9.63 17.63 4.65
CA HIS A 193 9.23 18.30 5.88
C HIS A 193 8.01 17.64 6.48
N LEU A 194 7.91 17.69 7.80
CA LEU A 194 6.76 17.18 8.54
C LEU A 194 5.64 18.22 8.60
N PHE A 195 4.42 17.75 8.42
CA PHE A 195 3.20 18.54 8.52
C PHE A 195 2.23 17.88 9.50
N ALA A 196 1.54 18.70 10.29
CA ALA A 196 0.42 18.28 11.12
C ALA A 196 -0.88 18.69 10.45
N TYR A 197 -1.83 17.77 10.34
CA TYR A 197 -3.15 17.98 9.74
C TYR A 197 -4.21 17.72 10.80
N ASP A 198 -4.99 18.73 11.15
CA ASP A 198 -6.04 18.65 12.16
C ASP A 198 -7.26 17.89 11.60
N LEU A 199 -7.64 16.81 12.25
CA LEU A 199 -8.81 16.01 11.87
C LEU A 199 -10.14 16.60 12.40
N ALA A 200 -10.10 17.49 13.39
CA ALA A 200 -11.31 18.10 13.93
C ALA A 200 -11.85 19.25 13.06
N GLY A 201 -11.03 19.78 12.14
CA GLY A 201 -11.40 20.86 11.23
C GLY A 201 -11.58 20.43 9.77
N ALA A 202 -11.59 19.13 9.49
CA ALA A 202 -11.64 18.55 8.15
C ALA A 202 -13.06 18.13 7.75
#